data_8e95d4a4b3e8aaed47ac3cfacc9c7183
#
_entry.id   8e95d4a4b3e8aaed47ac3cfacc9c7183
#
_cell.length_a   1.000
_cell.length_b   1.000
_cell.length_c   1.000
_cell.angle_alpha   90.00
_cell.angle_beta   90.00
_cell.angle_gamma   90.00
#
_symmetry.space_group_name_H-M   'P 1'
#
loop_
_entity.id
_entity.type
_entity.pdbx_description
1 polymer ?
#
loop_
_entity_poly.entity_id
_entity_poly.type
_entity_poly.pdbx_seq_one_letter_code
_entity_poly.pdbx_strand_id
1 'polypeptide(L)'
;MIHLTRSFKSLTLAIAGVLFLPGCATTGKARANSLSQADEGPVSSVQHGNASWYSIRTNSGTRTASGRRLTNEAAVAAHKTLPMGTKVRVTNETNGKSEVVTIIDRGPYIRGRIIDLTIGCADRLGFLHRGVAPVKVEVLGHFKTKG
;
A
#
# COMPACT_ATOMS: atom_id res chain seq x y z
N MET A 1 -1.81 -63.42 -39.10
CA MET A 1 -0.93 -64.49 -38.64
C MET A 1 -0.37 -64.14 -37.29
N ILE A 2 -0.58 -65.01 -36.39
CA ILE A 2 0.07 -65.29 -35.13
C ILE A 2 -0.40 -64.44 -33.94
N HIS A 3 -1.31 -65.08 -33.25
CA HIS A 3 -1.60 -65.09 -31.83
C HIS A 3 -0.36 -65.05 -30.92
N LEU A 4 -0.42 -64.44 -29.76
CA LEU A 4 -0.12 -65.16 -28.53
C LEU A 4 -0.73 -64.47 -27.32
N THR A 5 -1.71 -65.16 -26.78
CA THR A 5 -2.26 -65.09 -25.44
C THR A 5 -1.26 -65.59 -24.40
N ARG A 6 -1.29 -65.03 -23.18
CA ARG A 6 -1.10 -65.69 -21.87
C ARG A 6 -0.99 -64.59 -20.79
N SER A 7 -1.68 -64.64 -19.80
CA SER A 7 -2.33 -65.53 -18.84
C SER A 7 -2.11 -64.99 -17.45
N PHE A 8 -3.21 -64.84 -16.78
CA PHE A 8 -3.45 -64.75 -15.34
C PHE A 8 -2.28 -65.11 -14.42
N LYS A 9 -2.07 -64.30 -13.38
CA LYS A 9 -1.98 -64.84 -12.00
C LYS A 9 -2.47 -63.80 -10.99
N SER A 10 -3.59 -64.11 -10.39
CA SER A 10 -4.04 -63.62 -9.09
C SER A 10 -2.98 -63.88 -8.03
N LEU A 11 -2.76 -62.96 -7.15
CA LEU A 11 -2.36 -63.27 -5.79
C LEU A 11 -2.89 -62.23 -4.81
N THR A 12 -3.59 -62.74 -3.89
CA THR A 12 -4.37 -62.23 -2.80
C THR A 12 -3.56 -61.48 -1.74
N LEU A 13 -4.19 -60.44 -1.16
CA LEU A 13 -4.37 -60.19 0.27
C LEU A 13 -3.15 -59.83 1.11
N ALA A 14 -3.07 -58.53 1.50
CA ALA A 14 -2.68 -58.15 2.85
C ALA A 14 -3.32 -56.83 3.24
N ILE A 15 -4.25 -56.90 4.16
CA ILE A 15 -4.85 -55.78 4.90
C ILE A 15 -3.79 -55.29 5.88
N ALA A 16 -3.31 -54.08 5.70
CA ALA A 16 -2.60 -53.37 6.74
C ALA A 16 -3.32 -52.02 6.95
N GLY A 17 -4.05 -51.96 8.07
CA GLY A 17 -4.71 -50.75 8.51
C GLY A 17 -3.68 -49.63 8.78
N VAL A 18 -3.75 -48.56 8.01
CA VAL A 18 -3.06 -47.34 8.33
C VAL A 18 -4.08 -46.39 8.98
N LEU A 19 -3.84 -46.17 10.24
CA LEU A 19 -4.54 -45.21 11.08
C LEU A 19 -4.43 -43.82 10.40
N PHE A 20 -5.54 -43.30 9.88
CA PHE A 20 -5.65 -41.96 9.36
C PHE A 20 -5.78 -40.99 10.54
N LEU A 21 -4.67 -40.43 10.99
CA LEU A 21 -4.69 -39.25 11.86
C LEU A 21 -5.10 -38.04 11.01
N PRO A 22 -6.16 -37.30 11.38
CA PRO A 22 -6.43 -36.01 10.74
C PRO A 22 -5.32 -35.02 11.13
N GLY A 23 -4.37 -34.85 10.24
CA GLY A 23 -3.41 -33.76 10.31
C GLY A 23 -4.16 -32.43 10.30
N CYS A 24 -4.12 -31.73 11.41
CA CYS A 24 -4.57 -30.35 11.53
C CYS A 24 -3.77 -29.51 10.53
N ALA A 25 -4.35 -29.24 9.36
CA ALA A 25 -3.83 -28.26 8.42
C ALA A 25 -4.02 -26.88 9.07
N THR A 26 -3.04 -26.44 9.84
CA THR A 26 -2.89 -25.03 10.19
C THR A 26 -2.63 -24.28 8.89
N THR A 27 -3.72 -23.77 8.29
CA THR A 27 -3.63 -22.68 7.31
C THR A 27 -2.90 -21.54 7.97
N GLY A 28 -1.61 -21.48 7.72
CA GLY A 28 -0.77 -20.33 8.03
C GLY A 28 -1.30 -19.16 7.20
N LYS A 29 -2.30 -18.47 7.76
CA LYS A 29 -2.71 -17.15 7.26
C LYS A 29 -1.48 -16.27 7.37
N ALA A 30 -0.87 -15.99 6.23
CA ALA A 30 0.27 -15.12 6.13
C ALA A 30 -0.09 -13.81 6.87
N ARG A 31 0.60 -13.60 8.00
CA ARG A 31 0.50 -12.41 8.83
C ARG A 31 1.30 -11.32 8.13
N ALA A 32 0.81 -10.93 6.92
CA ALA A 32 1.37 -9.81 6.19
C ALA A 32 0.94 -8.53 6.89
N ASN A 33 1.90 -7.88 7.48
CA ASN A 33 1.93 -6.45 7.81
C ASN A 33 0.80 -5.89 8.69
N SER A 34 0.67 -6.36 9.93
CA SER A 34 -0.16 -5.67 10.94
C SER A 34 0.62 -4.71 11.84
N LEU A 35 1.89 -4.41 11.52
CA LEU A 35 2.75 -3.59 12.40
C LEU A 35 2.67 -2.08 12.16
N SER A 36 1.92 -1.60 11.16
CA SER A 36 1.78 -0.16 10.88
C SER A 36 0.38 0.42 11.12
N GLN A 37 -0.59 -0.39 11.53
CA GLN A 37 -1.97 0.10 11.75
C GLN A 37 -2.28 0.55 13.19
N ALA A 38 -1.40 0.28 14.15
CA ALA A 38 -1.68 0.52 15.57
C ALA A 38 -1.55 1.98 16.03
N ASP A 39 -1.00 2.87 15.18
CA ASP A 39 -0.68 4.27 15.55
C ASP A 39 -1.46 5.31 14.74
N GLU A 40 -2.44 4.86 13.95
CA GLU A 40 -3.23 5.73 13.07
C GLU A 40 -4.62 5.96 13.66
N GLY A 41 -4.89 7.21 14.03
CA GLY A 41 -6.20 7.63 14.54
C GLY A 41 -7.35 7.34 13.56
N PRO A 42 -8.61 7.50 14.00
CA PRO A 42 -9.78 7.25 13.17
C PRO A 42 -9.75 8.11 11.91
N VAL A 43 -10.17 7.52 10.78
CA VAL A 43 -10.32 8.25 9.52
C VAL A 43 -11.44 9.25 9.66
N SER A 44 -11.15 10.55 9.45
CA SER A 44 -12.13 11.64 9.58
C SER A 44 -12.76 12.03 8.24
N SER A 45 -12.06 11.83 7.13
CA SER A 45 -12.60 12.05 5.78
C SER A 45 -11.82 11.26 4.73
N VAL A 46 -12.46 11.01 3.59
CA VAL A 46 -11.88 10.29 2.46
C VAL A 46 -12.09 11.12 1.20
N GLN A 47 -11.05 11.21 0.37
CA GLN A 47 -11.10 11.89 -0.93
C GLN A 47 -10.54 10.94 -2.00
N HIS A 48 -11.10 10.98 -3.21
CA HIS A 48 -10.62 10.27 -4.37
C HIS A 48 -10.22 11.26 -5.47
N GLY A 49 -9.11 10.98 -6.16
CA GLY A 49 -8.62 11.83 -7.25
C GLY A 49 -7.24 11.38 -7.72
N ASN A 50 -6.55 12.25 -8.43
CA ASN A 50 -5.21 11.92 -8.89
C ASN A 50 -4.15 12.52 -7.98
N ALA A 51 -3.10 11.73 -7.72
CA ALA A 51 -1.84 12.22 -7.17
C ALA A 51 -0.83 12.45 -8.30
N SER A 52 0.06 13.41 -8.09
CA SER A 52 1.33 13.51 -8.82
C SER A 52 2.47 13.67 -7.83
N TRP A 53 3.67 13.96 -8.35
CA TRP A 53 4.82 14.15 -7.48
C TRP A 53 5.64 15.38 -7.89
N TYR A 54 6.38 15.89 -6.93
CA TYR A 54 7.36 16.96 -7.09
C TYR A 54 8.70 16.57 -6.46
N SER A 55 9.75 17.22 -6.88
CA SER A 55 11.09 17.09 -6.33
C SER A 55 11.68 18.46 -5.98
N ILE A 56 12.78 18.48 -5.24
CA ILE A 56 13.52 19.72 -4.96
C ILE A 56 13.84 20.48 -6.24
N ARG A 57 14.10 19.78 -7.34
CA ARG A 57 14.44 20.38 -8.65
C ARG A 57 13.24 21.03 -9.33
N THR A 58 12.02 20.50 -9.11
CA THR A 58 10.79 20.98 -9.78
C THR A 58 9.98 21.94 -8.94
N ASN A 59 10.26 22.06 -7.64
CA ASN A 59 9.51 22.89 -6.69
C ASN A 59 10.15 24.28 -6.47
N SER A 60 10.93 24.79 -7.41
CA SER A 60 11.54 26.13 -7.35
C SER A 60 12.29 26.46 -6.05
N GLY A 61 12.70 25.43 -5.27
CA GLY A 61 13.43 25.61 -4.03
C GLY A 61 13.21 24.52 -3.00
N THR A 62 13.93 24.63 -1.89
CA THR A 62 13.93 23.64 -0.81
C THR A 62 12.99 23.96 0.34
N ARG A 63 12.24 25.08 0.28
CA ARG A 63 11.29 25.50 1.33
C ARG A 63 9.85 25.32 0.86
N THR A 64 9.05 24.71 1.70
CA THR A 64 7.61 24.52 1.50
C THR A 64 6.81 25.70 2.07
N ALA A 65 5.50 25.74 1.79
CA ALA A 65 4.61 26.77 2.33
C ALA A 65 4.57 26.80 3.88
N SER A 66 4.85 25.65 4.53
CA SER A 66 5.00 25.60 5.99
C SER A 66 6.36 26.08 6.51
N GLY A 67 7.28 26.53 5.62
CA GLY A 67 8.64 26.93 5.95
C GLY A 67 9.62 25.78 6.21
N ARG A 68 9.16 24.52 6.13
CA ARG A 68 10.01 23.33 6.35
C ARG A 68 10.91 23.07 5.15
N ARG A 69 12.10 22.56 5.42
CA ARG A 69 13.01 22.12 4.36
C ARG A 69 12.46 20.84 3.71
N LEU A 70 12.36 20.87 2.38
CA LEU A 70 11.96 19.71 1.59
C LEU A 70 13.16 18.80 1.36
N THR A 71 12.93 17.48 1.44
CA THR A 71 13.84 16.45 0.93
C THR A 71 13.04 15.53 0.01
N ASN A 72 13.70 15.00 -1.01
CA ASN A 72 13.03 14.11 -1.97
C ASN A 72 12.43 12.85 -1.33
N GLU A 73 13.04 12.37 -0.24
CA GLU A 73 12.67 11.12 0.43
C GLU A 73 11.65 11.31 1.57
N ALA A 74 11.37 12.56 1.96
CA ALA A 74 10.47 12.82 3.07
C ALA A 74 9.04 12.35 2.78
N ALA A 75 8.38 11.76 3.78
CA ALA A 75 6.96 11.37 3.72
C ALA A 75 6.06 12.60 3.93
N VAL A 76 6.05 13.49 2.94
CA VAL A 76 5.31 14.76 2.97
C VAL A 76 4.59 15.03 1.65
N ALA A 77 3.59 15.91 1.71
CA ALA A 77 2.74 16.21 0.56
C ALA A 77 2.26 17.66 0.55
N ALA A 78 1.80 18.11 -0.63
CA ALA A 78 1.04 19.31 -0.84
C ALA A 78 -0.45 18.97 -1.02
N HIS A 79 -1.34 19.73 -0.37
CA HIS A 79 -2.78 19.62 -0.54
C HIS A 79 -3.43 21.03 -0.53
N LYS A 80 -4.53 21.17 -1.30
CA LYS A 80 -5.18 22.49 -1.50
C LYS A 80 -5.68 23.12 -0.22
N THR A 81 -6.38 22.35 0.61
CA THR A 81 -7.21 22.87 1.71
C THR A 81 -6.92 22.25 3.07
N LEU A 82 -6.38 21.03 3.14
CA LEU A 82 -6.10 20.39 4.42
C LEU A 82 -5.13 21.23 5.26
N PRO A 83 -5.33 21.34 6.58
CA PRO A 83 -4.43 22.07 7.47
C PRO A 83 -2.99 21.55 7.37
N MET A 84 -2.01 22.46 7.52
CA MET A 84 -0.61 22.06 7.64
C MET A 84 -0.41 21.17 8.86
N GLY A 85 0.40 20.12 8.71
CA GLY A 85 0.62 19.12 9.76
C GLY A 85 -0.39 17.98 9.77
N THR A 86 -1.46 18.05 8.95
CA THR A 86 -2.42 16.94 8.83
C THR A 86 -1.72 15.70 8.31
N LYS A 87 -1.93 14.56 8.98
CA LYS A 87 -1.50 13.24 8.49
C LYS A 87 -2.59 12.64 7.62
N VAL A 88 -2.21 12.14 6.47
CA VAL A 88 -3.11 11.43 5.56
C VAL A 88 -2.49 10.12 5.12
N ARG A 89 -3.32 9.07 4.98
CA ARG A 89 -2.94 7.85 4.28
C ARG A 89 -3.29 8.02 2.81
N VAL A 90 -2.31 7.85 1.94
CA VAL A 90 -2.47 7.85 0.49
C VAL A 90 -2.36 6.42 -0.01
N THR A 91 -3.39 5.94 -0.66
CA THR A 91 -3.41 4.59 -1.27
C THR A 91 -3.47 4.74 -2.78
N ASN A 92 -2.53 4.17 -3.49
CA ASN A 92 -2.58 4.04 -4.95
C ASN A 92 -3.61 2.98 -5.32
N GLU A 93 -4.71 3.39 -5.94
CA GLU A 93 -5.83 2.50 -6.26
C GLU A 93 -5.50 1.50 -7.38
N THR A 94 -4.41 1.71 -8.13
CA THR A 94 -3.98 0.79 -9.19
C THR A 94 -3.32 -0.48 -8.63
N ASN A 95 -2.59 -0.37 -7.49
CA ASN A 95 -1.78 -1.48 -6.95
C ASN A 95 -1.98 -1.73 -5.46
N GLY A 96 -2.81 -0.94 -4.78
CA GLY A 96 -3.13 -1.08 -3.36
C GLY A 96 -2.01 -0.67 -2.39
N LYS A 97 -0.86 -0.18 -2.87
CA LYS A 97 0.21 0.33 -2.01
C LYS A 97 -0.25 1.59 -1.31
N SER A 98 0.09 1.73 -0.03
CA SER A 98 -0.28 2.91 0.77
C SER A 98 0.89 3.44 1.58
N GLU A 99 0.86 4.74 1.87
CA GLU A 99 1.84 5.43 2.69
C GLU A 99 1.17 6.56 3.47
N VAL A 100 1.62 6.80 4.70
CA VAL A 100 1.20 7.93 5.51
C VAL A 100 2.15 9.09 5.30
N VAL A 101 1.58 10.24 4.91
CA VAL A 101 2.34 11.47 4.65
C VAL A 101 1.78 12.63 5.46
N THR A 102 2.60 13.64 5.69
CA THR A 102 2.19 14.87 6.38
C THR A 102 2.03 16.01 5.38
N ILE A 103 0.92 16.73 5.45
CA ILE A 103 0.68 17.93 4.63
C ILE A 103 1.55 19.07 5.13
N ILE A 104 2.46 19.54 4.27
CA ILE A 104 3.39 20.63 4.59
C ILE A 104 3.43 21.73 3.53
N ASP A 105 2.67 21.56 2.43
CA ASP A 105 2.68 22.50 1.31
C ASP A 105 1.28 22.69 0.71
N ARG A 106 1.15 23.68 -0.17
CA ARG A 106 -0.09 24.03 -0.88
C ARG A 106 -0.02 23.64 -2.36
N GLY A 107 -1.16 23.21 -2.90
CA GLY A 107 -1.36 22.68 -4.24
C GLY A 107 -1.90 21.26 -4.17
N PRO A 108 -2.01 20.57 -5.30
CA PRO A 108 -1.83 21.02 -6.67
C PRO A 108 -2.96 21.93 -7.15
N TYR A 109 -2.64 22.91 -8.01
CA TYR A 109 -3.66 23.80 -8.64
C TYR A 109 -4.03 23.33 -10.05
N ILE A 110 -3.75 22.08 -10.37
CA ILE A 110 -4.11 21.43 -11.64
C ILE A 110 -5.42 20.68 -11.48
N ARG A 111 -6.34 20.84 -12.44
CA ARG A 111 -7.65 20.16 -12.42
C ARG A 111 -7.48 18.63 -12.37
N GLY A 112 -8.29 17.97 -11.53
CA GLY A 112 -8.27 16.53 -11.37
C GLY A 112 -7.21 16.00 -10.42
N ARG A 113 -6.20 16.80 -10.03
CA ARG A 113 -5.21 16.45 -9.01
C ARG A 113 -5.66 16.95 -7.64
N ILE A 114 -5.51 16.11 -6.63
CA ILE A 114 -5.90 16.42 -5.25
C ILE A 114 -4.70 16.50 -4.29
N ILE A 115 -3.61 15.81 -4.61
CA ILE A 115 -2.41 15.75 -3.76
C ILE A 115 -1.16 15.65 -4.63
N ASP A 116 -0.08 16.31 -4.20
CA ASP A 116 1.26 16.15 -4.77
C ASP A 116 2.20 15.61 -3.72
N LEU A 117 2.85 14.49 -4.04
CA LEU A 117 3.75 13.77 -3.15
C LEU A 117 5.21 14.08 -3.46
N THR A 118 6.12 13.78 -2.55
CA THR A 118 7.54 13.77 -2.88
C THR A 118 7.85 12.65 -3.87
N ILE A 119 8.94 12.80 -4.63
CA ILE A 119 9.39 11.78 -5.59
C ILE A 119 9.64 10.44 -4.91
N GLY A 120 10.17 10.40 -3.69
CA GLY A 120 10.39 9.17 -2.93
C GLY A 120 9.07 8.49 -2.53
N CYS A 121 8.03 9.26 -2.14
CA CYS A 121 6.70 8.70 -1.90
C CYS A 121 6.10 8.10 -3.18
N ALA A 122 6.22 8.78 -4.32
CA ALA A 122 5.72 8.28 -5.60
C ALA A 122 6.40 6.97 -6.01
N ASP A 123 7.68 6.82 -5.72
CA ASP A 123 8.43 5.59 -5.96
C ASP A 123 7.92 4.45 -5.07
N ARG A 124 7.80 4.67 -3.75
CA ARG A 124 7.28 3.67 -2.80
C ARG A 124 5.84 3.26 -3.10
N LEU A 125 5.01 4.19 -3.56
CA LEU A 125 3.64 3.94 -4.02
C LEU A 125 3.57 3.32 -5.42
N GLY A 126 4.71 3.24 -6.15
CA GLY A 126 4.82 2.55 -7.42
C GLY A 126 4.23 3.28 -8.61
N PHE A 127 4.23 4.62 -8.60
CA PHE A 127 3.76 5.40 -9.76
C PHE A 127 4.74 6.46 -10.28
N LEU A 128 5.99 6.43 -9.81
CA LEU A 128 7.03 7.37 -10.21
C LEU A 128 7.13 7.55 -11.73
N HIS A 129 7.25 6.44 -12.46
CA HIS A 129 7.39 6.46 -13.93
C HIS A 129 6.13 6.91 -14.66
N ARG A 130 4.94 6.71 -14.08
CA ARG A 130 3.68 7.17 -14.66
C ARG A 130 3.44 8.66 -14.45
N GLY A 131 4.10 9.27 -13.47
CA GLY A 131 3.96 10.67 -13.12
C GLY A 131 2.65 11.02 -12.41
N VAL A 132 1.56 10.32 -12.69
CA VAL A 132 0.22 10.51 -12.10
C VAL A 132 -0.42 9.15 -11.84
N ALA A 133 -1.17 9.04 -10.72
CA ALA A 133 -1.92 7.83 -10.37
C ALA A 133 -3.24 8.18 -9.68
N PRO A 134 -4.30 7.36 -9.87
CA PRO A 134 -5.51 7.47 -9.08
C PRO A 134 -5.22 7.05 -7.63
N VAL A 135 -5.67 7.86 -6.69
CA VAL A 135 -5.43 7.62 -5.27
C VAL A 135 -6.67 7.86 -4.43
N LYS A 136 -6.74 7.11 -3.33
CA LYS A 136 -7.59 7.38 -2.18
C LYS A 136 -6.75 8.08 -1.12
N VAL A 137 -7.22 9.21 -0.59
CA VAL A 137 -6.61 9.98 0.48
C VAL A 137 -7.53 9.93 1.70
N GLU A 138 -7.06 9.33 2.77
CA GLU A 138 -7.77 9.20 4.05
C GLU A 138 -7.14 10.15 5.07
N VAL A 139 -7.91 11.10 5.58
CA VAL A 139 -7.45 12.02 6.62
C VAL A 139 -7.48 11.31 7.96
N LEU A 140 -6.30 11.16 8.56
CA LEU A 140 -6.13 10.54 9.87
C LEU A 140 -6.38 11.56 10.96
N GLY A 141 -7.15 11.16 12.00
CA GLY A 141 -7.43 12.05 13.13
C GLY A 141 -6.15 12.50 13.83
N HIS A 142 -6.15 13.74 14.30
CA HIS A 142 -5.07 14.23 15.15
C HIS A 142 -5.09 13.50 16.48
N PHE A 143 -4.05 12.75 16.82
CA PHE A 143 -3.80 12.47 18.22
C PHE A 143 -3.41 13.80 18.89
N LYS A 144 -4.31 14.35 19.71
CA LYS A 144 -3.89 15.33 20.70
C LYS A 144 -2.93 14.60 21.64
N THR A 145 -1.64 14.81 21.48
CA THR A 145 -0.69 14.54 22.56
C THR A 145 -1.19 15.33 23.77
N LYS A 146 -1.67 14.64 24.82
CA LYS A 146 -1.91 15.26 26.13
C LYS A 146 -0.55 15.82 26.56
N GLY A 147 -0.46 17.15 26.58
CA GLY A 147 0.61 17.85 27.26
C GLY A 147 0.45 17.70 28.77
#